data_3a474720bf654796b482fa397fe4f469
#
_entry.id   3a474720bf654796b482fa397fe4f469
#
_cell.length_a   1.000
_cell.length_b   1.000
_cell.length_c   1.000
_cell.angle_alpha   90.00
_cell.angle_beta   90.00
_cell.angle_gamma   90.00
#
_symmetry.space_group_name_H-M   'P 1'
#
loop_
_entity.id
_entity.type
_entity.pdbx_description
1 polymer ?
#
loop_
_entity_poly.entity_id
_entity_poly.type
_entity_poly.pdbx_seq_one_letter_code
_entity_poly.pdbx_strand_id
1 'polypeptide(L)'
;MEARKKMRWRAELDDVLGAPGDGVHSVLEYRYLRDVERAHGLPPSRHQVRVVIDGKVSYRDIYYKDYQVAVELDGRLAHPDEERWSDRLRDTTAHALGVRTCRYGWRDVVGHACETAQLQAQVLRRHGWRGQPRPCSPDCPVGRGTLELLAAPSPT
;
A
#
# COMPACT_ATOMS: atom_id res chain seq x y z
N MET A 1 18.77 21.05 14.52
CA MET A 1 18.80 19.56 14.45
C MET A 1 17.76 18.96 13.48
N GLU A 2 16.64 19.60 13.24
CA GLU A 2 15.60 19.13 12.31
C GLU A 2 16.00 19.14 10.81
N ALA A 3 16.71 20.16 10.38
CA ALA A 3 17.16 20.30 8.98
C ALA A 3 18.14 19.20 8.54
N ARG A 4 19.00 18.70 9.45
CA ARG A 4 19.92 17.59 9.17
C ARG A 4 19.21 16.24 9.04
N LYS A 5 18.11 16.04 9.79
CA LYS A 5 17.28 14.83 9.72
C LYS A 5 16.52 14.77 8.40
N LYS A 6 15.98 15.92 7.96
CA LYS A 6 15.27 16.05 6.67
C LYS A 6 16.16 15.80 5.44
N MET A 7 17.44 16.22 5.53
CA MET A 7 18.41 16.06 4.45
C MET A 7 18.90 14.59 4.31
N ARG A 8 19.02 13.89 5.43
CA ARG A 8 19.41 12.47 5.47
C ARG A 8 18.31 11.57 4.85
N TRP A 9 17.04 11.88 5.12
CA TRP A 9 15.90 11.20 4.52
C TRP A 9 15.78 11.41 3.01
N ARG A 10 16.16 12.57 2.49
CA ARG A 10 16.16 12.83 1.05
C ARG A 10 17.22 12.01 0.32
N ALA A 11 18.42 11.91 0.86
CA ALA A 11 19.48 11.12 0.25
C ALA A 11 19.15 9.61 0.25
N GLU A 12 18.52 9.09 1.32
CA GLU A 12 18.02 7.71 1.35
C GLU A 12 16.85 7.48 0.40
N LEU A 13 15.99 8.50 0.20
CA LEU A 13 14.90 8.47 -0.78
C LEU A 13 15.43 8.43 -2.21
N ASP A 14 16.41 9.24 -2.53
CA ASP A 14 17.00 9.32 -3.88
C ASP A 14 17.76 8.04 -4.25
N ASP A 15 18.42 7.40 -3.27
CA ASP A 15 19.17 6.15 -3.47
C ASP A 15 18.24 4.93 -3.66
N VAL A 16 17.07 4.95 -3.05
CA VAL A 16 16.10 3.83 -3.08
C VAL A 16 15.11 3.94 -4.25
N LEU A 17 14.82 5.15 -4.72
CA LEU A 17 13.76 5.43 -5.69
C LEU A 17 14.28 5.72 -7.10
N GLY A 18 15.60 5.83 -7.29
CA GLY A 18 16.18 6.14 -8.60
C GLY A 18 16.09 7.58 -8.96
N ALA A 19 15.65 8.32 -9.69
CA ALA A 19 15.74 9.73 -10.04
C ALA A 19 14.81 10.62 -9.19
N PRO A 20 15.22 11.86 -8.89
CA PRO A 20 14.34 12.84 -8.30
C PRO A 20 13.24 13.20 -9.31
N GLY A 21 12.03 12.76 -9.07
CA GLY A 21 10.87 13.00 -9.93
C GLY A 21 9.80 11.94 -9.91
N ASP A 22 10.09 10.72 -9.47
CA ASP A 22 9.12 9.63 -9.41
C ASP A 22 8.30 9.58 -8.10
N GLY A 23 8.13 10.73 -7.46
CA GLY A 23 7.00 11.09 -6.65
C GLY A 23 6.63 10.20 -5.49
N VAL A 24 7.54 9.93 -4.55
CA VAL A 24 7.09 9.60 -3.19
C VAL A 24 6.66 10.90 -2.52
N HIS A 25 5.37 11.11 -2.38
CA HIS A 25 4.83 12.36 -1.85
C HIS A 25 4.78 12.40 -0.33
N SER A 26 4.99 11.25 0.35
CA SER A 26 4.96 11.19 1.81
C SER A 26 5.97 10.19 2.38
N VAL A 27 6.34 10.40 3.64
CA VAL A 27 7.17 9.45 4.40
C VAL A 27 6.47 8.10 4.53
N LEU A 28 5.14 8.08 4.59
CA LEU A 28 4.38 6.83 4.69
C LEU A 28 4.45 6.00 3.42
N GLU A 29 4.39 6.63 2.23
CA GLU A 29 4.59 5.96 0.95
C GLU A 29 5.99 5.35 0.85
N TYR A 30 7.01 6.12 1.22
CA TYR A 30 8.38 5.60 1.27
C TYR A 30 8.50 4.39 2.20
N ARG A 31 7.93 4.47 3.40
CA ARG A 31 7.95 3.35 4.36
C ARG A 31 7.23 2.12 3.82
N TYR A 32 6.09 2.30 3.16
CA TYR A 32 5.39 1.20 2.51
C TYR A 32 6.25 0.52 1.45
N LEU A 33 6.84 1.29 0.56
CA LEU A 33 7.68 0.75 -0.53
C LEU A 33 8.92 0.04 -0.01
N ARG A 34 9.57 0.58 1.04
CA ARG A 34 10.77 -0.01 1.63
C ARG A 34 10.45 -1.21 2.51
N ASP A 35 9.55 -1.04 3.47
CA ASP A 35 9.35 -1.96 4.59
C ASP A 35 8.29 -3.02 4.31
N VAL A 36 7.33 -2.74 3.43
CA VAL A 36 6.26 -3.67 3.05
C VAL A 36 6.56 -4.31 1.70
N GLU A 37 6.69 -3.52 0.64
CA GLU A 37 6.83 -4.05 -0.73
C GLU A 37 8.19 -4.72 -0.96
N ARG A 38 9.27 -3.97 -0.85
CA ARG A 38 10.62 -4.44 -1.21
C ARG A 38 11.19 -5.42 -0.21
N ALA A 39 11.03 -5.14 1.08
CA ALA A 39 11.54 -6.02 2.14
C ALA A 39 10.97 -7.44 2.03
N HIS A 40 9.73 -7.56 1.57
CA HIS A 40 9.02 -8.84 1.49
C HIS A 40 8.87 -9.38 0.06
N GLY A 41 9.49 -8.74 -0.93
CA GLY A 41 9.49 -9.22 -2.32
C GLY A 41 8.12 -9.26 -2.98
N LEU A 42 7.25 -8.32 -2.63
CA LEU A 42 6.01 -8.10 -3.36
C LEU A 42 6.32 -7.60 -4.78
N PRO A 43 5.41 -7.77 -5.75
CA PRO A 43 5.64 -7.28 -7.10
C PRO A 43 5.79 -5.75 -7.10
N PRO A 44 6.55 -5.18 -8.06
CA PRO A 44 6.73 -3.74 -8.12
C PRO A 44 5.41 -3.03 -8.45
N SER A 45 5.13 -1.97 -7.74
CA SER A 45 3.97 -1.11 -7.95
C SER A 45 4.33 0.16 -8.71
N ARG A 46 3.31 0.89 -9.15
CA ARG A 46 3.42 2.27 -9.62
C ARG A 46 2.94 3.20 -8.51
N HIS A 47 3.53 4.39 -8.44
CA HIS A 47 3.22 5.37 -7.40
C HIS A 47 2.56 6.60 -8.01
N GLN A 48 1.73 7.28 -7.23
CA GLN A 48 1.07 8.53 -7.60
C GLN A 48 0.42 8.46 -8.99
N VAL A 49 -0.33 7.39 -9.21
CA VAL A 49 -0.97 7.14 -10.50
C VAL A 49 -2.16 8.05 -10.67
N ARG A 50 -2.08 8.93 -11.66
CA ARG A 50 -3.19 9.81 -12.02
C ARG A 50 -4.36 9.00 -12.57
N VAL A 51 -5.53 9.20 -11.99
CA VAL A 51 -6.80 8.63 -12.46
C VAL A 51 -7.83 9.75 -12.65
N VAL A 52 -8.77 9.54 -13.56
CA VAL A 52 -9.89 10.47 -13.75
C VAL A 52 -11.17 9.69 -13.43
N ILE A 53 -11.92 10.17 -12.45
CA ILE A 53 -13.19 9.59 -12.02
C ILE A 53 -14.24 10.69 -12.09
N ASP A 54 -15.28 10.48 -12.89
CA ASP A 54 -16.35 11.45 -13.11
C ASP A 54 -15.83 12.86 -13.50
N GLY A 55 -14.83 12.91 -14.38
CA GLY A 55 -14.19 14.14 -14.83
C GLY A 55 -13.27 14.82 -13.80
N LYS A 56 -13.14 14.27 -12.59
CA LYS A 56 -12.24 14.79 -11.56
C LYS A 56 -10.92 14.03 -11.56
N VAL A 57 -9.82 14.76 -11.50
CA VAL A 57 -8.49 14.19 -11.37
C VAL A 57 -8.27 13.76 -9.92
N SER A 58 -7.79 12.54 -9.73
CA SER A 58 -7.34 11.99 -8.45
C SER A 58 -6.04 11.25 -8.65
N TYR A 59 -5.37 10.89 -7.55
CA TYR A 59 -4.14 10.11 -7.57
C TYR A 59 -4.29 8.92 -6.67
N ARG A 60 -3.74 7.77 -7.10
CA ARG A 60 -3.59 6.57 -6.29
C ARG A 60 -2.17 6.54 -5.76
N ASP A 61 -2.01 6.37 -4.47
CA ASP A 61 -0.67 6.39 -3.85
C ASP A 61 0.19 5.24 -4.39
N ILE A 62 -0.34 4.03 -4.39
CA ILE A 62 0.30 2.81 -4.86
C ILE A 62 -0.67 2.04 -5.76
N TYR A 63 -0.20 1.55 -6.90
CA TYR A 63 -1.03 0.78 -7.82
C TYR A 63 -0.29 -0.41 -8.44
N TYR A 64 -0.77 -1.59 -8.14
CA TYR A 64 -0.34 -2.85 -8.74
C TYR A 64 -1.17 -3.10 -10.00
N LYS A 65 -0.73 -2.51 -11.11
CA LYS A 65 -1.49 -2.44 -12.36
C LYS A 65 -1.89 -3.81 -12.89
N ASP A 66 -0.97 -4.78 -12.90
CA ASP A 66 -1.18 -6.10 -13.48
C ASP A 66 -2.20 -6.94 -12.70
N TYR A 67 -2.47 -6.53 -11.46
CA TYR A 67 -3.39 -7.21 -10.54
C TYR A 67 -4.66 -6.41 -10.25
N GLN A 68 -4.76 -5.19 -10.77
CA GLN A 68 -5.88 -4.27 -10.51
C GLN A 68 -6.11 -4.04 -9.00
N VAL A 69 -5.01 -3.88 -8.25
CA VAL A 69 -5.02 -3.61 -6.81
C VAL A 69 -4.39 -2.25 -6.55
N ALA A 70 -5.13 -1.38 -5.89
CA ALA A 70 -4.67 -0.09 -5.40
C ALA A 70 -4.43 -0.14 -3.89
N VAL A 71 -3.47 0.63 -3.41
CA VAL A 71 -3.26 0.89 -1.99
C VAL A 71 -3.30 2.38 -1.77
N GLU A 72 -4.17 2.80 -0.87
CA GLU A 72 -4.27 4.18 -0.38
C GLU A 72 -3.62 4.25 1.00
N LEU A 73 -2.75 5.22 1.19
CA LEU A 73 -1.98 5.38 2.41
C LEU A 73 -2.48 6.59 3.20
N ASP A 74 -3.17 6.31 4.30
CA ASP A 74 -3.71 7.35 5.16
C ASP A 74 -2.67 7.81 6.20
N GLY A 75 -2.06 8.94 5.91
CA GLY A 75 -1.10 9.59 6.82
C GLY A 75 -1.74 10.39 7.96
N ARG A 76 -3.05 10.52 7.98
CA ARG A 76 -3.79 11.33 8.96
C ARG A 76 -4.41 10.46 10.04
N LEU A 77 -4.44 10.96 11.26
CA LEU A 77 -5.01 10.25 12.42
C LEU A 77 -6.55 10.37 12.51
N ALA A 78 -7.16 11.28 11.78
CA ALA A 78 -8.63 11.43 11.73
C ALA A 78 -9.05 12.23 10.49
N HIS A 79 -10.08 11.78 9.79
CA HIS A 79 -10.72 12.51 8.71
C HIS A 79 -12.05 13.11 9.17
N PRO A 80 -12.38 14.36 8.77
CA PRO A 80 -13.71 14.91 8.87
C PRO A 80 -14.74 14.05 8.10
N ASP A 81 -16.00 14.07 8.51
CA ASP A 81 -17.04 13.22 7.93
C ASP A 81 -17.31 13.46 6.43
N GLU A 82 -17.05 14.65 5.92
CA GLU A 82 -17.19 14.98 4.50
C GLU A 82 -16.15 14.28 3.61
N GLU A 83 -14.91 14.12 4.10
CA GLU A 83 -13.87 13.38 3.40
C GLU A 83 -14.20 11.88 3.32
N ARG A 84 -14.87 11.32 4.34
CA ARG A 84 -15.32 9.93 4.36
C ARG A 84 -16.35 9.60 3.28
N TRP A 85 -17.19 10.55 2.91
CA TRP A 85 -18.15 10.36 1.83
C TRP A 85 -17.45 10.28 0.46
N SER A 86 -16.56 11.21 0.17
CA SER A 86 -15.80 11.22 -1.09
C SER A 86 -14.91 9.98 -1.22
N ASP A 87 -14.32 9.52 -0.12
CA ASP A 87 -13.51 8.32 -0.07
C ASP A 87 -14.34 7.06 -0.35
N ARG A 88 -15.52 6.93 0.25
CA ARG A 88 -16.45 5.82 -0.03
C ARG A 88 -16.89 5.78 -1.47
N LEU A 89 -17.21 6.95 -2.05
CA LEU A 89 -17.59 7.03 -3.45
C LEU A 89 -16.45 6.62 -4.37
N ARG A 90 -15.22 7.04 -4.07
CA ARG A 90 -14.01 6.66 -4.81
C ARG A 90 -13.78 5.17 -4.75
N ASP A 91 -13.90 4.55 -3.59
CA ASP A 91 -13.74 3.11 -3.42
C ASP A 91 -14.81 2.31 -4.14
N THR A 92 -16.06 2.76 -4.07
CA THR A 92 -17.19 2.14 -4.78
C THR A 92 -17.00 2.23 -6.28
N THR A 93 -16.54 3.37 -6.80
CA THR A 93 -16.26 3.56 -8.22
C THR A 93 -15.09 2.70 -8.67
N ALA A 94 -14.02 2.64 -7.88
CA ALA A 94 -12.87 1.76 -8.15
C ALA A 94 -13.30 0.29 -8.21
N HIS A 95 -14.15 -0.13 -7.27
CA HIS A 95 -14.71 -1.49 -7.24
C HIS A 95 -15.57 -1.79 -8.46
N ALA A 96 -16.42 -0.85 -8.89
CA ALA A 96 -17.22 -0.97 -10.11
C ALA A 96 -16.35 -1.09 -11.38
N LEU A 97 -15.14 -0.52 -11.36
CA LEU A 97 -14.13 -0.64 -12.42
C LEU A 97 -13.22 -1.89 -12.27
N GLY A 98 -13.53 -2.78 -11.33
CA GLY A 98 -12.75 -3.99 -11.08
C GLY A 98 -11.45 -3.78 -10.31
N VAL A 99 -11.24 -2.61 -9.71
CA VAL A 99 -10.05 -2.31 -8.92
C VAL A 99 -10.32 -2.53 -7.44
N ARG A 100 -9.51 -3.38 -6.81
CA ARG A 100 -9.53 -3.59 -5.37
C ARG A 100 -8.70 -2.51 -4.69
N THR A 101 -9.28 -1.78 -3.76
CA THR A 101 -8.57 -0.79 -2.94
C THR A 101 -8.32 -1.33 -1.54
N CYS A 102 -7.06 -1.29 -1.11
CA CYS A 102 -6.63 -1.55 0.26
C CYS A 102 -6.25 -0.23 0.92
N ARG A 103 -6.49 -0.07 2.22
CA ARG A 103 -6.13 1.13 2.97
C ARG A 103 -5.25 0.77 4.15
N TYR A 104 -4.12 1.47 4.29
CA TYR A 104 -3.18 1.29 5.39
C TYR A 104 -2.78 2.65 5.98
N GLY A 105 -2.69 2.69 7.29
CA GLY A 105 -2.21 3.85 8.03
C GLY A 105 -0.79 3.65 8.59
N TRP A 106 -0.34 4.62 9.38
CA TRP A 106 0.97 4.58 10.05
C TRP A 106 1.17 3.33 10.90
N ARG A 107 0.14 2.92 11.63
CA ARG A 107 0.22 1.74 12.49
C ARG A 107 0.47 0.47 11.70
N ASP A 108 -0.15 0.35 10.54
CA ASP A 108 0.00 -0.82 9.68
C ASP A 108 1.39 -0.85 9.03
N VAL A 109 1.81 0.27 8.45
CA VAL A 109 3.04 0.35 7.65
C VAL A 109 4.30 0.40 8.52
N VAL A 110 4.25 1.12 9.64
CA VAL A 110 5.44 1.33 10.50
C VAL A 110 5.45 0.37 11.68
N GLY A 111 4.29 0.14 12.30
CA GLY A 111 4.17 -0.74 13.46
C GLY A 111 4.07 -2.23 13.13
N HIS A 112 3.45 -2.56 11.98
CA HIS A 112 3.11 -3.94 11.59
C HIS A 112 3.42 -4.22 10.11
N ALA A 113 4.61 -3.80 9.66
CA ALA A 113 5.00 -3.91 8.24
C ALA A 113 4.98 -5.36 7.72
N CYS A 114 5.40 -6.33 8.52
CA CYS A 114 5.43 -7.73 8.12
C CYS A 114 4.02 -8.32 7.97
N GLU A 115 3.14 -8.04 8.92
CA GLU A 115 1.74 -8.48 8.87
C GLU A 115 1.00 -7.81 7.70
N THR A 116 1.26 -6.53 7.48
CA THR A 116 0.73 -5.78 6.33
C THR A 116 1.21 -6.37 5.01
N ALA A 117 2.48 -6.74 4.92
CA ALA A 117 3.03 -7.40 3.73
C ALA A 117 2.40 -8.77 3.49
N GLN A 118 2.18 -9.56 4.53
CA GLN A 118 1.50 -10.85 4.45
C GLN A 118 0.07 -10.70 3.92
N LEU A 119 -0.68 -9.75 4.47
CA LEU A 119 -2.05 -9.45 4.05
C LEU A 119 -2.09 -8.96 2.60
N GLN A 120 -1.22 -8.02 2.24
CA GLN A 120 -1.13 -7.49 0.88
C GLN A 120 -0.76 -8.58 -0.13
N ALA A 121 0.17 -9.47 0.21
CA ALA A 121 0.52 -10.61 -0.61
C ALA A 121 -0.68 -11.53 -0.88
N GLN A 122 -1.52 -11.78 0.11
CA GLN A 122 -2.74 -12.57 -0.06
C GLN A 122 -3.74 -11.90 -1.01
N VAL A 123 -3.93 -10.58 -0.89
CA VAL A 123 -4.78 -9.81 -1.80
C VAL A 123 -4.24 -9.93 -3.24
N LEU A 124 -2.95 -9.69 -3.44
CA LEU A 124 -2.32 -9.77 -4.76
C LEU A 124 -2.43 -11.18 -5.36
N ARG A 125 -2.23 -12.23 -4.56
CA ARG A 125 -2.39 -13.61 -5.02
C ARG A 125 -3.81 -13.94 -5.45
N ARG A 126 -4.82 -13.44 -4.75
CA ARG A 126 -6.23 -13.57 -5.16
C ARG A 126 -6.53 -12.84 -6.47
N HIS A 127 -5.72 -11.84 -6.80
CA HIS A 127 -5.81 -11.07 -8.03
C HIS A 127 -4.79 -11.51 -9.12
N GLY A 128 -4.22 -12.70 -8.98
CA GLY A 128 -3.43 -13.35 -10.03
C GLY A 128 -1.91 -13.30 -9.83
N TRP A 129 -1.40 -12.70 -8.77
CA TRP A 129 0.03 -12.79 -8.47
C TRP A 129 0.41 -14.21 -8.06
N ARG A 130 1.35 -14.81 -8.77
CA ARG A 130 1.80 -16.19 -8.54
C ARG A 130 3.08 -16.29 -7.71
N GLY A 131 3.66 -15.15 -7.30
CA GLY A 131 4.82 -15.11 -6.44
C GLY A 131 4.52 -15.44 -4.98
N GLN A 132 5.58 -15.51 -4.19
CA GLN A 132 5.52 -15.75 -2.75
C GLN A 132 6.21 -14.58 -2.03
N PRO A 133 5.62 -14.05 -0.96
CA PRO A 133 6.32 -13.09 -0.13
C PRO A 133 7.47 -13.78 0.60
N ARG A 134 8.53 -13.04 0.88
CA ARG A 134 9.71 -13.54 1.61
C ARG A 134 9.84 -12.90 2.99
N PRO A 135 10.38 -13.57 3.99
CA PRO A 135 10.69 -12.94 5.26
C PRO A 135 11.81 -11.89 5.09
N CYS A 136 11.66 -10.76 5.79
CA CYS A 136 12.68 -9.69 5.81
C CYS A 136 13.79 -9.94 6.84
N SER A 137 13.57 -10.84 7.81
CA SER A 137 14.48 -11.21 8.87
C SER A 137 14.19 -12.64 9.37
N PRO A 138 15.09 -13.27 10.17
CA PRO A 138 14.83 -14.59 10.76
C PRO A 138 13.56 -14.66 11.62
N ASP A 139 13.18 -13.56 12.27
CA ASP A 139 12.02 -13.49 13.14
C ASP A 139 10.74 -13.00 12.42
N CYS A 140 10.83 -12.72 11.13
CA CYS A 140 9.71 -12.24 10.35
C CYS A 140 8.60 -13.31 10.26
N PRO A 141 7.31 -12.97 10.53
CA PRO A 141 6.20 -13.90 10.44
C PRO A 141 5.80 -14.25 9.00
N VAL A 142 6.27 -13.49 8.01
CA VAL A 142 5.92 -13.69 6.60
C VAL A 142 6.41 -15.06 6.13
N GLY A 143 5.52 -15.85 5.55
CA GLY A 143 5.79 -17.20 5.07
C GLY A 143 5.70 -18.30 6.14
N ARG A 144 5.49 -17.97 7.42
CA ARG A 144 5.40 -18.95 8.51
C ARG A 144 3.98 -19.45 8.81
N GLY A 145 2.98 -18.88 8.18
CA GLY A 145 1.59 -19.29 8.35
C GLY A 145 0.67 -18.56 7.37
N THR A 146 -0.41 -19.21 7.01
CA THR A 146 -1.50 -18.55 6.30
C THR A 146 -2.29 -17.77 7.35
N LEU A 147 -2.53 -16.46 7.14
CA LEU A 147 -3.64 -15.81 7.83
C LEU A 147 -4.89 -16.53 7.34
N GLU A 148 -5.37 -17.51 8.09
CA GLU A 148 -6.70 -18.06 7.89
C GLU A 148 -7.69 -16.92 8.19
N LEU A 149 -8.15 -16.24 7.15
CA LEU A 149 -9.39 -15.52 7.25
C LEU A 149 -10.42 -16.58 7.68
N LEU A 150 -10.93 -16.46 8.89
CA LEU A 150 -12.06 -17.26 9.37
C LEU A 150 -13.05 -17.35 8.22
N ALA A 151 -13.22 -18.55 7.69
CA ALA A 151 -14.19 -18.79 6.64
C ALA A 151 -15.53 -18.28 7.16
N ALA A 152 -16.16 -17.38 6.41
CA ALA A 152 -17.52 -16.99 6.75
C ALA A 152 -18.35 -18.27 6.86
N PRO A 153 -19.16 -18.45 7.92
CA PRO A 153 -20.00 -19.61 8.04
C PRO A 153 -20.85 -19.73 6.76
N SER A 154 -20.83 -20.91 6.18
CA SER A 154 -21.65 -21.21 5.00
C SER A 154 -23.10 -20.88 5.30
N PRO A 155 -23.82 -20.15 4.42
CA PRO A 155 -25.23 -19.93 4.61
C PRO A 155 -25.95 -21.28 4.57
N THR A 156 -26.64 -21.59 5.66
CA THR A 156 -27.59 -22.71 5.77
C THR A 156 -28.82 -22.45 4.94
#